data_904ff13e9f8dfafe6420413ae8c4cbfd
#
_entry.id   904ff13e9f8dfafe6420413ae8c4cbfd
#
_cell.length_a   1.000
_cell.length_b   1.000
_cell.length_c   1.000
_cell.angle_alpha   90.00
_cell.angle_beta   90.00
_cell.angle_gamma   90.00
#
_symmetry.space_group_name_H-M   'P 1'
#
loop_
_entity.id
_entity.type
_entity.pdbx_description
1 polymer ?
#
loop_
_entity_poly.entity_id
_entity_poly.type
_entity_poly.pdbx_seq_one_letter_code
_entity_poly.pdbx_strand_id
1 'polypeptide(L)'
;MKSSLTCLLLFCFFLTGKAQTRQAVSYFPLQDIKLLESPFLQAQQTDLHYIMAMNPDRLLAPFLREAGLAPKAPSYTNWENTGLDGHIGGHYISALSMMYAATGDTAVYNRLNYMLNELNRAQ
;
A
#
# COMPACT_ATOMS: atom_id res chain seq x y z
N MET A 1 -49.13 28.37 14.58
CA MET A 1 -47.84 27.94 15.14
C MET A 1 -47.70 26.41 15.31
N LYS A 2 -48.77 25.64 15.52
CA LYS A 2 -48.68 24.18 15.68
C LYS A 2 -48.36 23.39 14.37
N SER A 3 -48.81 23.88 13.22
CA SER A 3 -48.55 23.22 11.92
C SER A 3 -47.10 23.33 11.41
N SER A 4 -46.41 24.44 11.79
CA SER A 4 -45.03 24.69 11.36
C SER A 4 -44.03 23.71 12.06
N LEU A 5 -44.30 23.38 13.32
CA LEU A 5 -43.47 22.47 14.10
C LEU A 5 -43.59 21.02 13.62
N THR A 6 -44.79 20.61 13.19
CA THR A 6 -45.04 19.30 12.65
C THR A 6 -44.31 19.05 11.29
N CYS A 7 -44.28 20.06 10.42
CA CYS A 7 -43.52 20.03 9.17
C CYS A 7 -42.01 19.95 9.41
N LEU A 8 -41.47 20.64 10.40
CA LEU A 8 -40.06 20.61 10.75
C LEU A 8 -39.63 19.20 11.27
N LEU A 9 -40.46 18.58 12.11
CA LEU A 9 -40.21 17.23 12.61
C LEU A 9 -40.28 16.17 11.53
N LEU A 10 -41.20 16.27 10.58
CA LEU A 10 -41.28 15.38 9.42
C LEU A 10 -40.06 15.54 8.49
N PHE A 11 -39.55 16.75 8.30
CA PHE A 11 -38.36 17.00 7.49
C PHE A 11 -37.09 16.40 8.08
N CYS A 12 -36.94 16.41 9.43
CA CYS A 12 -35.79 15.80 10.10
C CYS A 12 -35.74 14.28 9.96
N PHE A 13 -36.90 13.60 9.82
CA PHE A 13 -36.94 12.15 9.64
C PHE A 13 -36.42 11.66 8.27
N PHE A 14 -36.45 12.51 7.25
CA PHE A 14 -35.93 12.17 5.90
C PHE A 14 -34.40 12.29 5.79
N LEU A 15 -33.72 12.92 6.74
CA LEU A 15 -32.28 13.14 6.68
C LEU A 15 -31.43 12.00 7.28
N THR A 16 -32.06 10.98 7.89
CA THR A 16 -31.34 9.87 8.51
C THR A 16 -31.22 8.60 7.65
N GLY A 17 -31.66 8.65 6.42
CA GLY A 17 -31.53 7.56 5.47
C GLY A 17 -30.07 7.33 5.08
N LYS A 18 -29.31 6.52 5.84
CA LYS A 18 -28.03 5.99 5.34
C LYS A 18 -28.32 5.04 4.19
N ALA A 19 -28.01 5.47 2.97
CA ALA A 19 -28.01 4.59 1.84
C ALA A 19 -26.91 3.54 2.06
N GLN A 20 -27.29 2.37 2.52
CA GLN A 20 -26.39 1.24 2.65
C GLN A 20 -26.18 0.66 1.25
N THR A 21 -25.10 1.04 0.58
CA THR A 21 -24.68 0.40 -0.65
C THR A 21 -24.31 -1.05 -0.33
N ARG A 22 -25.19 -1.96 -0.64
CA ARG A 22 -24.92 -3.39 -0.54
C ARG A 22 -23.94 -3.72 -1.66
N GLN A 23 -22.68 -3.98 -1.32
CA GLN A 23 -21.73 -4.47 -2.30
C GLN A 23 -22.19 -5.88 -2.71
N ALA A 24 -22.63 -6.01 -3.96
CA ALA A 24 -23.19 -7.27 -4.48
C ALA A 24 -22.09 -8.33 -4.74
N VAL A 25 -20.81 -7.89 -4.85
CA VAL A 25 -19.66 -8.75 -5.13
C VAL A 25 -18.50 -8.30 -4.25
N SER A 26 -17.79 -9.24 -3.62
CA SER A 26 -16.56 -9.02 -2.89
C SER A 26 -15.43 -9.86 -3.50
N TYR A 27 -14.21 -9.37 -3.42
CA TYR A 27 -13.02 -10.13 -3.81
C TYR A 27 -12.63 -11.10 -2.69
N PHE A 28 -12.06 -12.24 -3.08
CA PHE A 28 -11.38 -13.10 -2.11
C PHE A 28 -10.11 -12.39 -1.62
N PRO A 29 -9.76 -12.49 -0.33
CA PRO A 29 -8.47 -12.03 0.17
C PRO A 29 -7.32 -12.75 -0.56
N LEU A 30 -6.22 -12.07 -0.80
CA LEU A 30 -5.07 -12.64 -1.53
C LEU A 30 -4.52 -13.92 -0.87
N GLN A 31 -4.53 -13.97 0.45
CA GLN A 31 -4.08 -15.13 1.21
C GLN A 31 -4.95 -16.39 1.02
N ASP A 32 -6.18 -16.23 0.55
CA ASP A 32 -7.11 -17.33 0.31
C ASP A 32 -7.01 -17.88 -1.13
N ILE A 33 -6.16 -17.26 -1.97
CA ILE A 33 -5.97 -17.62 -3.37
C ILE A 33 -4.59 -18.27 -3.53
N LYS A 34 -4.58 -19.48 -4.09
CA LYS A 34 -3.33 -20.16 -4.45
C LYS A 34 -3.24 -20.36 -5.96
N LEU A 35 -2.20 -19.82 -6.57
CA LEU A 35 -1.91 -20.08 -7.97
C LEU A 35 -1.38 -21.51 -8.14
N LEU A 36 -1.97 -22.23 -9.08
CA LEU A 36 -1.49 -23.53 -9.52
C LEU A 36 -0.41 -23.35 -10.58
N GLU A 37 0.28 -24.45 -10.94
CA GLU A 37 1.30 -24.45 -11.99
C GLU A 37 0.72 -23.89 -13.29
N SER A 38 1.24 -22.76 -13.74
CA SER A 38 0.69 -21.99 -14.85
C SER A 38 1.61 -20.81 -15.22
N PRO A 39 1.40 -20.14 -16.34
CA PRO A 39 2.07 -18.88 -16.66
C PRO A 39 1.86 -17.78 -15.61
N PHE A 40 0.74 -17.81 -14.88
CA PHE A 40 0.45 -16.84 -13.81
C PHE A 40 1.34 -17.07 -12.58
N LEU A 41 1.56 -18.32 -12.19
CA LEU A 41 2.50 -18.65 -11.13
C LEU A 41 3.93 -18.26 -11.51
N GLN A 42 4.32 -18.50 -12.77
CA GLN A 42 5.64 -18.09 -13.27
C GLN A 42 5.81 -16.58 -13.24
N ALA A 43 4.77 -15.81 -13.61
CA ALA A 43 4.78 -14.36 -13.53
C ALA A 43 4.95 -13.88 -12.07
N GLN A 44 4.21 -14.46 -11.13
CA GLN A 44 4.34 -14.13 -9.70
C GLN A 44 5.76 -14.42 -9.18
N GLN A 45 6.37 -15.55 -9.58
CA GLN A 45 7.74 -15.87 -9.19
C GLN A 45 8.77 -14.92 -9.80
N THR A 46 8.55 -14.50 -11.04
CA THR A 46 9.39 -13.49 -11.70
C THR A 46 9.32 -12.16 -11.00
N ASP A 47 8.12 -11.71 -10.64
CA ASP A 47 7.90 -10.48 -9.87
C ASP A 47 8.55 -10.56 -8.48
N LEU A 48 8.36 -11.68 -7.78
CA LEU A 48 9.01 -11.90 -6.49
C LEU A 48 10.53 -11.76 -6.60
N HIS A 49 11.12 -12.38 -7.63
CA HIS A 49 12.56 -12.29 -7.89
C HIS A 49 13.00 -10.85 -8.14
N TYR A 50 12.24 -10.12 -8.95
CA TYR A 50 12.52 -8.74 -9.30
C TYR A 50 12.46 -7.81 -8.08
N ILE A 51 11.38 -7.84 -7.30
CA ILE A 51 11.24 -6.99 -6.12
C ILE A 51 12.28 -7.31 -5.04
N MET A 52 12.68 -8.58 -4.90
CA MET A 52 13.72 -8.97 -3.94
C MET A 52 15.14 -8.64 -4.41
N ALA A 53 15.37 -8.49 -5.72
CA ALA A 53 16.63 -8.04 -6.29
C ALA A 53 16.86 -6.52 -6.13
N MET A 54 15.81 -5.74 -5.91
CA MET A 54 15.94 -4.30 -5.66
C MET A 54 16.66 -4.04 -4.33
N ASN A 55 17.53 -3.01 -4.33
CA ASN A 55 18.22 -2.60 -3.12
C ASN A 55 17.33 -1.64 -2.29
N PRO A 56 16.86 -2.03 -1.10
CA PRO A 56 15.98 -1.21 -0.27
C PRO A 56 16.64 0.09 0.21
N ASP A 57 17.94 0.07 0.49
CA ASP A 57 18.67 1.26 0.98
C ASP A 57 18.73 2.37 -0.07
N ARG A 58 18.75 2.00 -1.34
CA ARG A 58 18.67 2.96 -2.44
C ARG A 58 17.28 3.60 -2.56
N LEU A 59 16.23 2.84 -2.27
CA LEU A 59 14.84 3.33 -2.25
C LEU A 59 14.54 4.17 -1.00
N LEU A 60 15.21 3.90 0.10
CA LEU A 60 15.11 4.65 1.36
C LEU A 60 15.93 5.94 1.34
N ALA A 61 16.92 6.04 0.48
CA ALA A 61 17.86 7.16 0.46
C ALA A 61 17.20 8.55 0.36
N PRO A 62 16.17 8.79 -0.47
CA PRO A 62 15.46 10.07 -0.50
C PRO A 62 14.83 10.42 0.83
N PHE A 63 14.13 9.49 1.46
CA PHE A 63 13.43 9.72 2.74
C PHE A 63 14.40 10.04 3.87
N LEU A 64 15.50 9.29 3.97
CA LEU A 64 16.52 9.55 4.98
C LEU A 64 17.18 10.91 4.78
N ARG A 65 17.48 11.30 3.55
CA ARG A 65 18.06 12.60 3.21
C ARG A 65 17.13 13.75 3.63
N GLU A 66 15.83 13.67 3.29
CA GLU A 66 14.86 14.70 3.66
C GLU A 66 14.64 14.81 5.18
N ALA A 67 14.78 13.70 5.90
CA ALA A 67 14.77 13.67 7.36
C ALA A 67 16.09 14.16 8.01
N GLY A 68 17.08 14.58 7.24
CA GLY A 68 18.40 14.97 7.75
C GLY A 68 19.26 13.81 8.24
N LEU A 69 18.90 12.58 7.89
CA LEU A 69 19.65 11.36 8.22
C LEU A 69 20.58 10.98 7.07
N ALA A 70 21.71 10.36 7.41
CA ALA A 70 22.66 9.86 6.42
C ALA A 70 22.06 8.64 5.67
N PRO A 71 21.89 8.68 4.33
CA PRO A 71 21.49 7.52 3.55
C PRO A 71 22.54 6.41 3.60
N LYS A 72 22.09 5.15 3.62
CA LYS A 72 22.95 3.96 3.64
C LYS A 72 23.50 3.61 2.25
N ALA A 73 22.85 4.10 1.18
CA ALA A 73 23.27 3.93 -0.21
C ALA A 73 22.84 5.15 -1.05
N PRO A 74 23.44 5.40 -2.22
CA PRO A 74 22.95 6.43 -3.12
C PRO A 74 21.60 6.06 -3.70
N SER A 75 20.70 7.03 -3.90
CA SER A 75 19.40 6.85 -4.56
C SER A 75 19.55 6.16 -5.92
N TYR A 76 18.47 5.53 -6.38
CA TYR A 76 18.37 5.21 -7.80
C TYR A 76 18.37 6.50 -8.64
N THR A 77 18.70 6.37 -9.92
CA THR A 77 18.70 7.48 -10.88
C THR A 77 17.30 7.69 -11.49
N ASN A 78 17.21 8.63 -12.43
CA ASN A 78 15.98 9.04 -13.10
C ASN A 78 14.97 9.65 -12.11
N TRP A 79 13.79 9.05 -11.97
CA TRP A 79 12.69 9.54 -11.13
C TRP A 79 13.07 9.75 -9.66
N GLU A 80 14.05 8.98 -9.16
CA GLU A 80 14.48 9.01 -7.76
C GLU A 80 15.59 10.04 -7.47
N ASN A 81 15.90 10.93 -8.43
CA ASN A 81 16.84 12.04 -8.23
C ASN A 81 16.49 13.29 -9.08
N THR A 82 15.23 13.48 -9.42
CA THR A 82 14.77 14.59 -10.30
C THR A 82 13.67 15.45 -9.68
N GLY A 83 13.47 15.35 -8.37
CA GLY A 83 12.42 16.07 -7.65
C GLY A 83 11.12 15.27 -7.43
N LEU A 84 11.07 14.02 -7.89
CA LEU A 84 10.00 13.04 -7.58
C LEU A 84 10.56 11.90 -6.70
N ASP A 85 11.56 12.21 -5.93
CA ASP A 85 12.30 11.29 -5.09
C ASP A 85 11.39 10.62 -4.07
N GLY A 86 11.54 9.30 -3.89
CA GLY A 86 10.74 8.50 -2.97
C GLY A 86 9.47 7.89 -3.57
N HIS A 87 9.10 8.29 -4.79
CA HIS A 87 7.91 7.76 -5.48
C HIS A 87 7.94 6.23 -5.62
N ILE A 88 9.05 5.68 -6.11
CA ILE A 88 9.22 4.22 -6.29
C ILE A 88 9.28 3.50 -4.94
N GLY A 89 9.84 4.12 -3.91
CA GLY A 89 9.85 3.57 -2.55
C GLY A 89 8.46 3.27 -2.01
N GLY A 90 7.49 4.17 -2.23
CA GLY A 90 6.09 3.96 -1.87
C GLY A 90 5.44 2.80 -2.62
N HIS A 91 5.65 2.71 -3.94
CA HIS A 91 5.17 1.58 -4.75
C HIS A 91 5.81 0.25 -4.33
N TYR A 92 7.10 0.27 -3.98
CA TYR A 92 7.82 -0.90 -3.51
C TYR A 92 7.23 -1.49 -2.23
N ILE A 93 6.87 -0.66 -1.26
CA ILE A 93 6.20 -1.10 -0.03
C ILE A 93 4.85 -1.74 -0.34
N SER A 94 4.08 -1.16 -1.25
CA SER A 94 2.80 -1.73 -1.70
C SER A 94 3.01 -3.09 -2.37
N ALA A 95 4.02 -3.21 -3.23
CA ALA A 95 4.37 -4.47 -3.90
C ALA A 95 4.78 -5.55 -2.90
N LEU A 96 5.64 -5.22 -1.92
CA LEU A 96 6.03 -6.15 -0.86
C LEU A 96 4.83 -6.60 -0.03
N SER A 97 3.92 -5.69 0.32
CA SER A 97 2.73 -5.99 1.10
C SER A 97 1.79 -6.96 0.36
N MET A 98 1.54 -6.69 -0.92
CA MET A 98 0.70 -7.55 -1.76
C MET A 98 1.35 -8.91 -2.01
N MET A 99 2.66 -8.94 -2.27
CA MET A 99 3.40 -10.18 -2.49
C MET A 99 3.41 -11.05 -1.22
N TYR A 100 3.62 -10.45 -0.05
CA TYR A 100 3.51 -11.17 1.22
C TYR A 100 2.09 -11.72 1.45
N ALA A 101 1.07 -10.91 1.23
CA ALA A 101 -0.32 -11.36 1.35
C ALA A 101 -0.66 -12.52 0.42
N ALA A 102 -0.08 -12.55 -0.79
CA ALA A 102 -0.33 -13.60 -1.78
C ALA A 102 0.49 -14.88 -1.57
N THR A 103 1.68 -14.79 -0.96
CA THR A 103 2.64 -15.90 -0.90
C THR A 103 2.95 -16.39 0.51
N GLY A 104 2.81 -15.53 1.51
CA GLY A 104 3.26 -15.79 2.88
C GLY A 104 4.79 -15.86 3.02
N ASP A 105 5.56 -15.39 2.02
CA ASP A 105 7.02 -15.49 1.99
C ASP A 105 7.66 -14.66 3.10
N THR A 106 8.40 -15.32 3.99
CA THR A 106 9.04 -14.69 5.16
C THR A 106 10.18 -13.74 4.79
N ALA A 107 10.86 -13.94 3.66
CA ALA A 107 11.89 -13.02 3.19
C ALA A 107 11.27 -11.69 2.72
N VAL A 108 10.11 -11.76 2.06
CA VAL A 108 9.31 -10.57 1.70
C VAL A 108 8.83 -9.85 2.95
N TYR A 109 8.31 -10.57 3.94
CA TYR A 109 7.89 -10.00 5.21
C TYR A 109 9.03 -9.26 5.92
N ASN A 110 10.20 -9.88 6.00
CA ASN A 110 11.37 -9.28 6.63
C ASN A 110 11.82 -8.01 5.88
N ARG A 111 11.79 -8.04 4.55
CA ARG A 111 12.10 -6.88 3.70
C ARG A 111 11.10 -5.75 3.91
N LEU A 112 9.82 -6.06 3.98
CA LEU A 112 8.76 -5.09 4.27
C LEU A 112 8.97 -4.42 5.64
N ASN A 113 9.21 -5.21 6.69
CA ASN A 113 9.47 -4.69 8.02
C ASN A 113 10.73 -3.82 8.07
N TYR A 114 11.78 -4.21 7.35
CA TYR A 114 12.97 -3.38 7.22
C TYR A 114 12.64 -2.00 6.65
N MET A 115 11.90 -1.95 5.54
CA MET A 115 11.47 -0.70 4.91
C MET A 115 10.65 0.17 5.88
N LEU A 116 9.66 -0.43 6.55
CA LEU A 116 8.79 0.28 7.49
C LEU A 116 9.56 0.82 8.70
N ASN A 117 10.49 0.05 9.25
CA ASN A 117 11.32 0.49 10.38
C ASN A 117 12.23 1.66 10.01
N GLU A 118 12.84 1.63 8.83
CA GLU A 118 13.69 2.73 8.36
C GLU A 118 12.87 4.00 8.07
N LEU A 119 11.67 3.86 7.50
CA LEU A 119 10.77 5.01 7.29
C LEU A 119 10.27 5.60 8.62
N ASN A 120 9.99 4.76 9.61
CA ASN A 120 9.61 5.24 10.95
C ASN A 120 10.74 6.04 11.63
N ARG A 121 12.01 5.75 11.30
CA ARG A 121 13.15 6.54 11.77
C ARG A 121 13.25 7.90 11.05
N ALA A 122 12.68 8.01 9.86
CA ALA A 122 12.70 9.20 9.03
C ALA A 122 11.53 10.16 9.31
N GLN A 123 10.64 9.83 10.24
CA GLN A 123 9.54 10.68 10.70
C GLN A 123 9.98 11.53 11.90
#